data_8dd93f51881fed03a35b21a63e2d47dd
#
_entry.id   8dd93f51881fed03a35b21a63e2d47dd
#
_cell.length_a   1.000
_cell.length_b   1.000
_cell.length_c   1.000
_cell.angle_alpha   90.00
_cell.angle_beta   90.00
_cell.angle_gamma   90.00
#
_symmetry.space_group_name_H-M   'P 1'
#
loop_
_entity.id
_entity.type
_entity.pdbx_description
1 polymer ?
#
loop_
_entity_poly.entity_id
_entity_poly.type
_entity_poly.pdbx_seq_one_letter_code
_entity_poly.pdbx_strand_id
1 'polypeptide(L)'
;LQSLSEFYKIPRGSFTVGEGIDGLLGNLVRLFIEPGDKVVSSLGAYPTFKYHVDGFGGNISLVPYNNNYEDLDALLSATKKSKAKILYLSNPDNPMGTFHSKERIQDFIDNIPDKTILCLDEAYSDFVDVNELAPIDIERENVIRFRTFSKAYGLAGLRIGYGLGNKKLVEAFNKVRNHFGLNRLG
;
A
#
# COMPACT_ATOMS: atom_id res chain seq x y z
N LEU A 1 16.10 -5.23 -7.85
CA LEU A 1 15.40 -4.09 -8.49
C LEU A 1 15.49 -4.13 -10.03
N GLN A 2 16.61 -4.57 -10.60
CA GLN A 2 16.75 -4.67 -12.05
C GLN A 2 15.67 -5.57 -12.66
N SER A 3 15.50 -6.78 -12.14
CA SER A 3 14.49 -7.74 -12.61
C SER A 3 13.05 -7.21 -12.50
N LEU A 4 12.72 -6.46 -11.43
CA LEU A 4 11.42 -5.80 -11.31
C LEU A 4 11.24 -4.73 -12.39
N SER A 5 12.25 -3.90 -12.61
CA SER A 5 12.24 -2.86 -13.65
C SER A 5 12.01 -3.44 -15.04
N GLU A 6 12.66 -4.54 -15.37
CA GLU A 6 12.52 -5.24 -16.66
C GLU A 6 11.12 -5.88 -16.78
N PHE A 7 10.64 -6.54 -15.73
CA PHE A 7 9.34 -7.22 -15.70
C PHE A 7 8.19 -6.22 -15.90
N TYR A 8 8.19 -5.12 -15.13
CA TYR A 8 7.13 -4.11 -15.21
C TYR A 8 7.31 -3.10 -16.33
N LYS A 9 8.49 -3.02 -16.95
CA LYS A 9 8.89 -1.96 -17.90
C LYS A 9 8.78 -0.56 -17.28
N ILE A 10 9.11 -0.45 -16.01
CA ILE A 10 9.06 0.76 -15.19
C ILE A 10 10.48 1.09 -14.72
N PRO A 11 10.90 2.38 -14.70
CA PRO A 11 12.22 2.77 -14.25
C PRO A 11 12.57 2.23 -12.87
N ARG A 12 13.80 1.76 -12.69
CA ARG A 12 14.30 1.19 -11.42
C ARG A 12 14.10 2.13 -10.21
N GLY A 13 14.16 3.45 -10.42
CA GLY A 13 13.96 4.46 -9.38
C GLY A 13 12.52 4.53 -8.83
N SER A 14 11.57 3.85 -9.46
CA SER A 14 10.17 3.75 -9.01
C SER A 14 9.92 2.55 -8.10
N PHE A 15 10.96 1.81 -7.68
CA PHE A 15 10.85 0.66 -6.81
C PHE A 15 11.62 0.83 -5.50
N THR A 16 11.01 0.44 -4.39
CA THR A 16 11.66 0.23 -3.10
C THR A 16 11.47 -1.23 -2.68
N VAL A 17 12.36 -1.74 -1.84
CA VAL A 17 12.26 -3.11 -1.29
C VAL A 17 12.35 -3.06 0.23
N GLY A 18 11.73 -4.04 0.89
CA GLY A 18 11.72 -4.15 2.34
C GLY A 18 11.45 -5.58 2.83
N GLU A 19 11.46 -5.74 4.14
CA GLU A 19 11.26 -7.00 4.86
C GLU A 19 9.80 -7.48 4.80
N GLY A 20 9.32 -7.75 3.59
CA GLY A 20 7.91 -7.98 3.28
C GLY A 20 7.13 -6.66 3.25
N ILE A 21 5.83 -6.74 2.98
CA ILE A 21 4.94 -5.57 3.04
C ILE A 21 4.90 -4.98 4.45
N ASP A 22 4.99 -5.79 5.48
CA ASP A 22 4.99 -5.34 6.87
C ASP A 22 6.07 -4.28 7.14
N GLY A 23 7.33 -4.57 6.76
CA GLY A 23 8.42 -3.59 6.88
C GLY A 23 8.20 -2.32 6.04
N LEU A 24 7.58 -2.45 4.86
CA LEU A 24 7.23 -1.30 4.02
C LEU A 24 6.11 -0.45 4.63
N LEU A 25 5.10 -1.07 5.24
CA LEU A 25 4.04 -0.37 5.97
C LEU A 25 4.61 0.40 7.17
N GLY A 26 5.50 -0.23 7.93
CA GLY A 26 6.21 0.44 9.02
C GLY A 26 7.02 1.65 8.54
N ASN A 27 7.74 1.51 7.43
CA ASN A 27 8.49 2.62 6.83
C ASN A 27 7.56 3.74 6.32
N LEU A 28 6.41 3.40 5.72
CA LEU A 28 5.42 4.38 5.27
C LEU A 28 4.90 5.21 6.44
N VAL A 29 4.49 4.54 7.52
CA VAL A 29 4.01 5.22 8.73
C VAL A 29 5.10 6.09 9.33
N ARG A 30 6.33 5.57 9.48
CA ARG A 30 7.48 6.32 10.00
C ARG A 30 7.83 7.56 9.20
N LEU A 31 7.57 7.55 7.88
CA LEU A 31 7.84 8.69 6.99
C LEU A 31 6.81 9.81 7.11
N PHE A 32 5.55 9.47 7.28
CA PHE A 32 4.46 10.42 7.05
C PHE A 32 3.56 10.68 8.25
N ILE A 33 3.68 9.89 9.33
CA ILE A 33 2.80 9.98 10.50
C ILE A 33 3.57 10.52 11.70
N GLU A 34 3.01 11.58 12.28
CA GLU A 34 3.34 12.12 13.58
C GLU A 34 2.20 11.87 14.57
N PRO A 35 2.46 11.93 15.89
CA PRO A 35 1.40 11.77 16.89
C PRO A 35 0.22 12.71 16.65
N GLY A 36 -0.99 12.15 16.59
CA GLY A 36 -2.22 12.88 16.32
C GLY A 36 -2.65 12.97 14.86
N ASP A 37 -1.78 12.64 13.90
CA ASP A 37 -2.14 12.60 12.48
C ASP A 37 -3.26 11.62 12.18
N LYS A 38 -4.08 11.97 11.19
CA LYS A 38 -5.24 11.18 10.80
C LYS A 38 -4.91 10.21 9.69
N VAL A 39 -5.42 8.99 9.85
CA VAL A 39 -5.29 7.89 8.89
C VAL A 39 -6.66 7.25 8.71
N VAL A 40 -6.94 6.70 7.54
CA VAL A 40 -8.20 5.99 7.26
C VAL A 40 -7.88 4.59 6.75
N SER A 41 -8.68 3.62 7.19
CA SER A 41 -8.64 2.23 6.73
C SER A 41 -9.99 1.56 6.98
N SER A 42 -10.18 0.35 6.47
CA SER A 42 -11.39 -0.44 6.72
C SER A 42 -11.37 -1.12 8.10
N LEU A 43 -12.54 -1.21 8.71
CA LEU A 43 -12.75 -1.92 9.97
C LEU A 43 -12.71 -3.44 9.72
N GLY A 44 -11.63 -4.08 10.07
CA GLY A 44 -11.42 -5.51 9.83
C GLY A 44 -10.35 -5.80 8.77
N ALA A 45 -9.78 -4.77 8.12
CA ALA A 45 -8.60 -4.93 7.28
C ALA A 45 -7.44 -5.58 8.05
N TYR A 46 -6.50 -6.19 7.32
CA TYR A 46 -5.36 -6.87 7.92
C TYR A 46 -4.63 -5.97 8.94
N PRO A 47 -4.40 -6.44 10.18
CA PRO A 47 -4.16 -5.55 11.33
C PRO A 47 -2.78 -4.88 11.36
N THR A 48 -1.81 -5.33 10.56
CA THR A 48 -0.42 -4.89 10.62
C THR A 48 -0.28 -3.37 10.41
N PHE A 49 -1.01 -2.82 9.43
CA PHE A 49 -0.98 -1.37 9.18
C PHE A 49 -1.44 -0.58 10.42
N LYS A 50 -2.55 -1.02 11.05
CA LYS A 50 -3.06 -0.39 12.28
C LYS A 50 -2.02 -0.43 13.41
N TYR A 51 -1.30 -1.54 13.59
CA TYR A 51 -0.27 -1.64 14.63
C TYR A 51 0.85 -0.61 14.43
N HIS A 52 1.27 -0.41 13.20
CA HIS A 52 2.26 0.63 12.90
C HIS A 52 1.73 2.04 13.19
N VAL A 53 0.49 2.34 12.77
CA VAL A 53 -0.15 3.65 13.03
C VAL A 53 -0.26 3.91 14.54
N ASP A 54 -0.75 2.94 15.30
CA ASP A 54 -0.88 3.04 16.76
C ASP A 54 0.50 3.23 17.42
N GLY A 55 1.51 2.49 16.97
CA GLY A 55 2.87 2.56 17.49
C GLY A 55 3.55 3.92 17.28
N PHE A 56 3.14 4.67 16.27
CA PHE A 56 3.62 6.03 15.99
C PHE A 56 2.68 7.13 16.52
N GLY A 57 1.62 6.76 17.25
CA GLY A 57 0.67 7.69 17.86
C GLY A 57 -0.29 8.35 16.86
N GLY A 58 -0.45 7.78 15.68
CA GLY A 58 -1.46 8.22 14.71
C GLY A 58 -2.88 7.86 15.15
N ASN A 59 -3.87 8.59 14.64
CA ASN A 59 -5.29 8.35 14.88
C ASN A 59 -5.93 7.72 13.64
N ILE A 60 -6.29 6.44 13.72
CA ILE A 60 -6.92 5.73 12.62
C ILE A 60 -8.46 5.78 12.73
N SER A 61 -9.10 6.22 11.66
CA SER A 61 -10.55 6.13 11.46
C SER A 61 -10.86 4.86 10.67
N LEU A 62 -11.66 3.99 11.24
CA LEU A 62 -12.01 2.70 10.65
C LEU A 62 -13.40 2.77 10.02
N VAL A 63 -13.50 2.44 8.73
CA VAL A 63 -14.73 2.43 7.93
C VAL A 63 -15.26 1.01 7.86
N PRO A 64 -16.53 0.74 8.21
CA PRO A 64 -17.11 -0.59 8.08
C PRO A 64 -17.11 -1.10 6.63
N TYR A 65 -17.00 -2.40 6.47
CA TYR A 65 -17.22 -3.07 5.19
C TYR A 65 -18.69 -2.94 4.75
N ASN A 66 -18.90 -2.92 3.44
CA ASN A 66 -20.22 -2.99 2.82
C ASN A 66 -20.33 -4.31 2.02
N ASN A 67 -21.22 -5.20 2.44
CA ASN A 67 -21.40 -6.53 1.80
C ASN A 67 -20.06 -7.30 1.61
N ASN A 68 -19.23 -7.32 2.64
CA ASN A 68 -17.89 -7.92 2.65
C ASN A 68 -16.84 -7.25 1.74
N TYR A 69 -17.16 -6.14 1.10
CA TYR A 69 -16.21 -5.32 0.35
C TYR A 69 -15.74 -4.13 1.19
N GLU A 70 -14.50 -3.73 1.03
CA GLU A 70 -14.06 -2.42 1.51
C GLU A 70 -14.90 -1.33 0.81
N ASP A 71 -15.56 -0.46 1.57
CA ASP A 71 -16.45 0.57 1.02
C ASP A 71 -15.65 1.77 0.52
N LEU A 72 -15.34 1.77 -0.78
CA LEU A 72 -14.49 2.78 -1.41
C LEU A 72 -15.06 4.20 -1.25
N ASP A 73 -16.37 4.37 -1.38
CA ASP A 73 -17.02 5.68 -1.31
C ASP A 73 -16.99 6.22 0.13
N ALA A 74 -17.25 5.36 1.12
CA ALA A 74 -17.15 5.71 2.53
C ALA A 74 -15.70 5.97 2.96
N LEU A 75 -14.72 5.23 2.44
CA LEU A 75 -13.28 5.47 2.65
C LEU A 75 -12.86 6.84 2.13
N LEU A 76 -13.24 7.21 0.90
CA LEU A 76 -12.99 8.54 0.33
C LEU A 76 -13.65 9.65 1.15
N SER A 77 -14.91 9.45 1.54
CA SER A 77 -15.65 10.40 2.37
C SER A 77 -14.96 10.63 3.73
N ALA A 78 -14.59 9.55 4.42
CA ALA A 78 -13.86 9.61 5.69
C ALA A 78 -12.50 10.32 5.54
N THR A 79 -11.78 10.02 4.46
CA THR A 79 -10.48 10.62 4.13
C THR A 79 -10.59 12.13 3.93
N LYS A 80 -11.55 12.57 3.12
CA LYS A 80 -11.80 14.00 2.86
C LYS A 80 -12.22 14.73 4.14
N LYS A 81 -13.14 14.13 4.93
CA LYS A 81 -13.64 14.71 6.19
C LYS A 81 -12.56 14.86 7.24
N SER A 82 -11.72 13.83 7.42
CA SER A 82 -10.65 13.84 8.44
C SER A 82 -9.38 14.55 7.97
N LYS A 83 -9.24 14.84 6.68
CA LYS A 83 -8.00 15.29 6.04
C LYS A 83 -6.86 14.32 6.32
N ALA A 84 -7.13 13.02 6.15
CA ALA A 84 -6.19 11.96 6.46
C ALA A 84 -4.90 12.09 5.64
N LYS A 85 -3.75 11.87 6.29
CA LYS A 85 -2.43 11.83 5.63
C LYS A 85 -2.23 10.54 4.83
N ILE A 86 -2.76 9.41 5.34
CA ILE A 86 -2.69 8.11 4.66
C ILE A 86 -4.08 7.51 4.60
N LEU A 87 -4.42 6.94 3.45
CA LEU A 87 -5.53 6.03 3.24
C LEU A 87 -4.96 4.67 2.85
N TYR A 88 -5.31 3.62 3.60
CA TYR A 88 -4.93 2.24 3.32
C TYR A 88 -6.10 1.49 2.71
N LEU A 89 -5.85 0.80 1.62
CA LEU A 89 -6.78 -0.10 0.92
C LEU A 89 -6.04 -1.38 0.53
N SER A 90 -6.67 -2.54 0.71
CA SER A 90 -6.17 -3.84 0.24
C SER A 90 -7.00 -4.34 -0.94
N ASN A 91 -6.38 -4.59 -2.10
CA ASN A 91 -7.09 -5.12 -3.26
C ASN A 91 -6.23 -6.09 -4.09
N PRO A 92 -6.51 -7.41 -4.04
CA PRO A 92 -7.58 -8.11 -3.30
C PRO A 92 -7.48 -7.98 -1.78
N ASP A 93 -8.63 -7.97 -1.10
CA ASP A 93 -8.70 -7.78 0.33
C ASP A 93 -8.27 -9.01 1.15
N ASN A 94 -7.70 -8.76 2.29
CA ASN A 94 -7.51 -9.71 3.38
C ASN A 94 -8.15 -9.14 4.66
N PRO A 95 -9.20 -9.76 5.23
CA PRO A 95 -9.46 -11.20 5.19
C PRO A 95 -10.57 -11.67 4.22
N MET A 96 -11.35 -10.77 3.61
CA MET A 96 -12.58 -11.16 2.92
C MET A 96 -12.34 -11.85 1.55
N GLY A 97 -11.17 -11.65 0.93
CA GLY A 97 -10.86 -12.17 -0.40
C GLY A 97 -11.66 -11.48 -1.51
N THR A 98 -12.34 -10.39 -1.20
CA THR A 98 -13.08 -9.60 -2.19
C THR A 98 -12.14 -8.77 -3.04
N PHE A 99 -12.59 -8.42 -4.23
CA PHE A 99 -11.79 -7.72 -5.22
C PHE A 99 -12.64 -6.68 -5.95
N HIS A 100 -12.16 -5.44 -5.99
CA HIS A 100 -12.72 -4.37 -6.79
C HIS A 100 -12.10 -4.36 -8.19
N SER A 101 -12.92 -4.17 -9.23
CA SER A 101 -12.45 -4.11 -10.61
C SER A 101 -11.47 -2.95 -10.83
N LYS A 102 -10.68 -3.05 -11.92
CA LYS A 102 -9.70 -2.02 -12.29
C LYS A 102 -10.33 -0.65 -12.47
N GLU A 103 -11.56 -0.59 -13.02
CA GLU A 103 -12.29 0.67 -13.23
C GLU A 103 -12.64 1.33 -11.89
N ARG A 104 -13.11 0.52 -10.91
CA ARG A 104 -13.45 1.02 -9.57
C ARG A 104 -12.20 1.48 -8.81
N ILE A 105 -11.09 0.75 -8.91
CA ILE A 105 -9.83 1.14 -8.29
C ILE A 105 -9.25 2.39 -8.98
N GLN A 106 -9.35 2.50 -10.32
CA GLN A 106 -8.88 3.69 -11.03
C GLN A 106 -9.70 4.93 -10.63
N ASP A 107 -11.03 4.83 -10.62
CA ASP A 107 -11.92 5.90 -10.16
C ASP A 107 -11.60 6.32 -8.71
N PHE A 108 -11.37 5.33 -7.84
CA PHE A 108 -10.96 5.57 -6.46
C PHE A 108 -9.64 6.34 -6.37
N ILE A 109 -8.61 5.91 -7.11
CA ILE A 109 -7.31 6.59 -7.20
C ILE A 109 -7.47 8.03 -7.66
N ASP A 110 -8.29 8.28 -8.68
CA ASP A 110 -8.50 9.60 -9.27
C ASP A 110 -9.19 10.57 -8.32
N ASN A 111 -9.94 10.05 -7.35
CA ASN A 111 -10.65 10.83 -6.34
C ASN A 111 -9.92 10.99 -5.00
N ILE A 112 -8.70 10.43 -4.84
CA ILE A 112 -7.87 10.62 -3.65
C ILE A 112 -7.43 12.09 -3.54
N PRO A 113 -7.59 12.75 -2.39
CA PRO A 113 -7.09 14.10 -2.19
C PRO A 113 -5.56 14.20 -2.39
N ASP A 114 -5.08 15.25 -3.04
CA ASP A 114 -3.65 15.43 -3.39
C ASP A 114 -2.70 15.32 -2.18
N LYS A 115 -3.17 15.72 -1.00
CA LYS A 115 -2.38 15.69 0.25
C LYS A 115 -2.47 14.36 1.02
N THR A 116 -3.23 13.40 0.50
CA THR A 116 -3.37 12.07 1.09
C THR A 116 -2.55 11.07 0.29
N ILE A 117 -1.75 10.26 0.95
CA ILE A 117 -1.05 9.14 0.32
C ILE A 117 -1.99 7.94 0.33
N LEU A 118 -2.29 7.40 -0.83
CA LEU A 118 -2.91 6.08 -0.96
C LEU A 118 -1.84 5.00 -0.82
N CYS A 119 -1.99 4.16 0.19
CA CYS A 119 -1.29 2.89 0.31
C CYS A 119 -2.19 1.78 -0.24
N LEU A 120 -1.93 1.32 -1.45
CA LEU A 120 -2.64 0.22 -2.07
C LEU A 120 -1.86 -1.08 -1.83
N ASP A 121 -2.38 -1.91 -0.94
CA ASP A 121 -1.82 -3.22 -0.63
C ASP A 121 -2.30 -4.25 -1.65
N GLU A 122 -1.40 -4.67 -2.51
CA GLU A 122 -1.64 -5.65 -3.57
C GLU A 122 -0.95 -7.00 -3.28
N ALA A 123 -0.91 -7.42 -1.99
CA ALA A 123 -0.28 -8.67 -1.57
C ALA A 123 -0.82 -9.91 -2.31
N TYR A 124 -2.05 -9.84 -2.78
CA TYR A 124 -2.73 -10.94 -3.47
C TYR A 124 -2.98 -10.67 -4.96
N SER A 125 -2.39 -9.62 -5.54
CA SER A 125 -2.57 -9.26 -6.95
C SER A 125 -2.16 -10.36 -7.94
N ASP A 126 -1.19 -11.21 -7.57
CA ASP A 126 -0.74 -12.32 -8.43
C ASP A 126 -1.76 -13.46 -8.55
N PHE A 127 -2.88 -13.44 -7.79
CA PHE A 127 -4.00 -14.38 -7.92
C PHE A 127 -5.13 -13.84 -8.83
N VAL A 128 -4.98 -12.64 -9.36
CA VAL A 128 -5.94 -11.96 -10.24
C VAL A 128 -5.34 -11.86 -11.63
N ASP A 129 -6.18 -11.93 -12.68
CA ASP A 129 -5.73 -11.67 -14.03
C ASP A 129 -5.15 -10.24 -14.11
N VAL A 130 -3.97 -10.12 -14.70
CA VAL A 130 -3.25 -8.84 -14.83
C VAL A 130 -4.08 -7.77 -15.55
N ASN A 131 -4.98 -8.18 -16.44
CA ASN A 131 -5.87 -7.27 -17.17
C ASN A 131 -6.99 -6.68 -16.29
N GLU A 132 -7.25 -7.30 -15.14
CA GLU A 132 -8.24 -6.84 -14.15
C GLU A 132 -7.61 -5.90 -13.09
N LEU A 133 -6.29 -5.78 -13.05
CA LEU A 133 -5.61 -4.87 -12.14
C LEU A 133 -5.62 -3.45 -12.70
N ALA A 134 -5.83 -2.46 -11.83
CA ALA A 134 -5.72 -1.06 -12.20
C ALA A 134 -4.30 -0.74 -12.71
N PRO A 135 -4.16 0.04 -13.79
CA PRO A 135 -2.86 0.41 -14.35
C PRO A 135 -1.92 1.03 -13.31
N ILE A 136 -0.63 0.78 -13.47
CA ILE A 136 0.39 1.40 -12.64
C ILE A 136 0.76 2.74 -13.25
N ASP A 137 0.40 3.83 -12.55
CA ASP A 137 0.81 5.19 -12.91
C ASP A 137 1.89 5.68 -11.95
N ILE A 138 3.12 5.77 -12.43
CA ILE A 138 4.28 6.24 -11.67
C ILE A 138 4.41 7.76 -11.63
N GLU A 139 3.63 8.49 -12.42
CA GLU A 139 3.59 9.95 -12.37
C GLU A 139 2.71 10.45 -11.23
N ARG A 140 1.81 9.62 -10.71
CA ARG A 140 0.96 9.94 -9.58
C ARG A 140 1.80 10.02 -8.29
N GLU A 141 1.98 11.22 -7.75
CA GLU A 141 2.92 11.49 -6.64
C GLU A 141 2.44 10.96 -5.28
N ASN A 142 1.14 10.66 -5.13
CA ASN A 142 0.52 10.29 -3.86
C ASN A 142 -0.03 8.85 -3.81
N VAL A 143 0.43 7.96 -4.69
CA VAL A 143 0.05 6.54 -4.69
C VAL A 143 1.29 5.67 -4.54
N ILE A 144 1.29 4.80 -3.54
CA ILE A 144 2.27 3.72 -3.37
C ILE A 144 1.56 2.38 -3.37
N ARG A 145 2.04 1.43 -4.19
CA ARG A 145 1.53 0.06 -4.26
C ARG A 145 2.53 -0.88 -3.62
N PHE A 146 2.07 -1.79 -2.78
CA PHE A 146 2.90 -2.79 -2.15
C PHE A 146 2.56 -4.19 -2.65
N ARG A 147 3.58 -4.94 -3.03
CA ARG A 147 3.50 -6.34 -3.47
C ARG A 147 4.54 -7.20 -2.74
N THR A 148 4.36 -8.51 -2.76
CA THR A 148 5.19 -9.42 -1.97
C THR A 148 5.44 -10.74 -2.70
N PHE A 149 6.58 -11.35 -2.42
CA PHE A 149 6.88 -12.73 -2.82
C PHE A 149 6.38 -13.76 -1.79
N SER A 150 5.76 -13.32 -0.71
CA SER A 150 5.33 -14.19 0.41
C SER A 150 4.11 -15.05 0.09
N LYS A 151 3.27 -14.68 -0.88
CA LYS A 151 1.97 -15.29 -1.16
C LYS A 151 2.04 -16.23 -2.38
N ALA A 152 1.70 -15.76 -3.56
CA ALA A 152 1.67 -16.58 -4.78
C ALA A 152 3.00 -17.28 -5.10
N TYR A 153 4.12 -16.65 -4.75
CA TYR A 153 5.46 -17.21 -4.99
C TYR A 153 5.90 -18.21 -3.90
N GLY A 154 5.15 -18.38 -2.81
CA GLY A 154 5.50 -19.32 -1.73
C GLY A 154 6.75 -18.96 -0.94
N LEU A 155 7.25 -17.72 -1.03
CA LEU A 155 8.54 -17.29 -0.46
C LEU A 155 8.40 -16.50 0.84
N ALA A 156 7.39 -16.83 1.65
CA ALA A 156 7.10 -16.10 2.89
C ALA A 156 8.30 -16.01 3.85
N GLY A 157 9.11 -17.07 3.92
CA GLY A 157 10.31 -17.14 4.77
C GLY A 157 11.44 -16.21 4.32
N LEU A 158 11.48 -15.79 3.06
CA LEU A 158 12.50 -14.85 2.57
C LEU A 158 12.27 -13.42 3.01
N ARG A 159 11.08 -13.09 3.53
CA ARG A 159 10.75 -11.74 4.00
C ARG A 159 11.05 -10.66 2.95
N ILE A 160 10.56 -10.84 1.71
CA ILE A 160 10.78 -9.88 0.62
C ILE A 160 9.44 -9.33 0.16
N GLY A 161 9.31 -8.00 0.21
CA GLY A 161 8.26 -7.24 -0.42
C GLY A 161 8.87 -6.06 -1.18
N TYR A 162 8.07 -5.47 -2.06
CA TYR A 162 8.48 -4.29 -2.79
C TYR A 162 7.33 -3.30 -2.90
N GLY A 163 7.71 -2.03 -2.94
CA GLY A 163 6.82 -0.92 -3.22
C GLY A 163 7.13 -0.34 -4.59
N LEU A 164 6.11 0.11 -5.28
CA LEU A 164 6.25 0.81 -6.55
C LEU A 164 5.34 2.05 -6.59
N GLY A 165 5.84 3.11 -7.20
CA GLY A 165 5.17 4.38 -7.29
C GLY A 165 6.06 5.49 -7.83
N ASN A 166 5.65 6.72 -7.63
CA ASN A 166 6.42 7.88 -8.06
C ASN A 166 7.84 7.88 -7.47
N LYS A 167 8.82 8.27 -8.27
CA LYS A 167 10.23 8.29 -7.86
C LYS A 167 10.47 9.09 -6.58
N LYS A 168 9.86 10.28 -6.44
CA LYS A 168 10.03 11.12 -5.24
C LYS A 168 9.52 10.42 -3.98
N LEU A 169 8.35 9.75 -4.09
CA LEU A 169 7.76 9.00 -2.99
C LEU A 169 8.63 7.81 -2.61
N VAL A 170 9.11 7.05 -3.60
CA VAL A 170 10.02 5.91 -3.42
C VAL A 170 11.35 6.32 -2.79
N GLU A 171 11.94 7.42 -3.23
CA GLU A 171 13.20 7.94 -2.66
C GLU A 171 13.07 8.29 -1.17
N ALA A 172 11.87 8.68 -0.71
CA ALA A 172 11.64 8.94 0.70
C ALA A 172 11.89 7.69 1.57
N PHE A 173 11.53 6.49 1.09
CA PHE A 173 11.77 5.24 1.81
C PHE A 173 13.26 4.98 2.08
N ASN A 174 14.16 5.43 1.20
CA ASN A 174 15.60 5.28 1.39
C ASN A 174 16.13 6.06 2.62
N LYS A 175 15.37 7.04 3.13
CA LYS A 175 15.75 7.81 4.33
C LYS A 175 15.51 7.06 5.64
N VAL A 176 14.60 6.08 5.64
CA VAL A 176 14.14 5.41 6.87
C VAL A 176 14.29 3.88 6.84
N ARG A 177 14.50 3.28 5.66
CA ARG A 177 14.65 1.83 5.55
C ARG A 177 15.89 1.33 6.33
N ASN A 178 15.82 0.12 6.85
CA ASN A 178 16.97 -0.54 7.42
C ASN A 178 18.02 -0.81 6.35
N HIS A 179 19.28 -0.45 6.59
CA HIS A 179 20.37 -0.63 5.61
C HIS A 179 20.58 -2.10 5.25
N PHE A 180 20.42 -3.00 6.21
CA PHE A 180 20.60 -4.45 6.07
C PHE A 180 19.28 -5.21 6.30
N GLY A 181 18.13 -4.59 6.03
CA GLY A 181 16.82 -5.16 6.27
C GLY A 181 16.50 -6.36 5.39
N LEU A 182 17.03 -6.41 4.17
CA LEU A 182 16.89 -7.59 3.31
C LEU A 182 17.91 -8.66 3.70
N ASN A 183 17.46 -9.91 3.76
CA ASN A 183 18.38 -11.01 3.94
C ASN A 183 19.23 -11.24 2.68
N ARG A 184 20.32 -12.02 2.82
CA ARG A 184 21.31 -12.22 1.76
C ARG A 184 20.77 -12.98 0.53
N LEU A 185 19.66 -13.69 0.68
CA LEU A 185 19.03 -14.47 -0.41
C LEU A 185 17.96 -13.67 -1.16
N GLY A 186 17.60 -12.50 -0.65
CA GLY A 186 16.56 -11.62 -1.16
C GLY A 186 16.99 -10.63 -2.24
#